data_fd47d9fa543d7e56b783454be05926b2
#
_entry.id   fd47d9fa543d7e56b783454be05926b2
#
_cell.length_a   1.000
_cell.length_b   1.000
_cell.length_c   1.000
_cell.angle_alpha   90.00
_cell.angle_beta   90.00
_cell.angle_gamma   90.00
#
_symmetry.space_group_name_H-M   'P 1'
#
loop_
_entity.id
_entity.type
_entity.pdbx_description
1 polymer ?
#
loop_
_entity_poly.entity_id
_entity_poly.type
_entity_poly.pdbx_seq_one_letter_code
_entity_poly.pdbx_strand_id
1 'polypeptide(L)'
;MATQTGATASTTPETRTMTLAQEGLIAGLIGAATIAVWFLILDSLSGRPLHTPAVLGTALFRHGAPTPLTDVLPDLEMVLMFTWVHGLVFVAIGGIVARLLALAERQPNVGFGILMLFVFFEFGFVVTAMFFAEPILRALAWPAVLVANLLAAAAMGGYFWLRHPNLRVQP
;
A
#
# COMPACT_ATOMS: atom_id res chain seq x y z
N MET A 1 16.36 -26.66 52.12
CA MET A 1 16.63 -25.33 51.55
C MET A 1 16.65 -25.51 50.03
N ALA A 2 15.51 -25.33 49.37
CA ALA A 2 15.32 -25.57 47.92
C ALA A 2 15.32 -24.22 47.21
N THR A 3 16.34 -23.98 46.40
CA THR A 3 16.50 -22.77 45.63
C THR A 3 15.61 -22.88 44.37
N GLN A 4 14.50 -22.16 44.34
CA GLN A 4 13.71 -21.97 43.13
C GLN A 4 14.45 -21.01 42.18
N THR A 5 15.02 -21.57 41.13
CA THR A 5 15.54 -20.78 40.01
C THR A 5 14.32 -20.37 39.16
N GLY A 6 13.88 -19.12 39.34
CA GLY A 6 12.86 -18.52 38.50
C GLY A 6 13.39 -18.36 37.07
N ALA A 7 12.90 -19.17 36.15
CA ALA A 7 13.09 -18.97 34.75
C ALA A 7 12.26 -17.75 34.31
N THR A 8 12.90 -16.58 34.22
CA THR A 8 12.37 -15.43 33.51
C THR A 8 12.24 -15.82 32.04
N ALA A 9 11.02 -16.06 31.59
CA ALA A 9 10.73 -16.22 30.18
C ALA A 9 11.07 -14.91 29.45
N SER A 10 12.26 -14.86 28.89
CA SER A 10 12.64 -13.80 27.96
C SER A 10 11.78 -13.99 26.71
N THR A 11 10.78 -13.14 26.55
CA THR A 11 10.07 -12.99 25.27
C THR A 11 11.09 -12.56 24.22
N THR A 12 11.56 -13.52 23.47
CA THR A 12 12.59 -13.37 22.44
C THR A 12 12.20 -12.28 21.45
N PRO A 13 13.14 -11.37 21.05
CA PRO A 13 12.89 -10.32 20.05
C PRO A 13 12.37 -10.88 18.69
N GLU A 14 12.64 -12.15 18.41
CA GLU A 14 12.18 -12.85 17.20
C GLU A 14 10.66 -12.97 17.08
N THR A 15 9.93 -13.25 18.16
CA THR A 15 8.47 -13.36 18.13
C THR A 15 7.81 -12.02 17.81
N ARG A 16 8.40 -10.92 18.24
CA ARG A 16 7.86 -9.57 17.99
C ARG A 16 8.17 -9.06 16.57
N THR A 17 9.33 -9.41 16.02
CA THR A 17 9.66 -9.08 14.62
C THR A 17 8.84 -9.88 13.62
N MET A 18 8.51 -11.12 13.91
CA MET A 18 7.62 -11.93 13.07
C MET A 18 6.19 -11.37 13.07
N THR A 19 5.65 -10.95 14.21
CA THR A 19 4.31 -10.33 14.28
C THR A 19 4.23 -9.02 13.50
N LEU A 20 5.22 -8.14 13.59
CA LEU A 20 5.26 -6.89 12.82
C LEU A 20 5.35 -7.14 11.31
N ALA A 21 6.13 -8.14 10.89
CA ALA A 21 6.21 -8.52 9.48
C ALA A 21 4.88 -9.09 8.96
N GLN A 22 4.20 -9.90 9.77
CA GLN A 22 2.87 -10.42 9.42
C GLN A 22 1.82 -9.32 9.35
N GLU A 23 1.82 -8.38 10.29
CA GLU A 23 0.90 -7.23 10.27
C GLU A 23 1.13 -6.36 9.03
N GLY A 24 2.38 -6.08 8.71
CA GLY A 24 2.74 -5.35 7.50
C GLY A 24 2.33 -6.06 6.22
N LEU A 25 2.54 -7.38 6.16
CA LEU A 25 2.12 -8.21 5.04
C LEU A 25 0.60 -8.16 4.84
N ILE A 26 -0.17 -8.36 5.92
CA ILE A 26 -1.64 -8.37 5.86
C ILE A 26 -2.15 -6.98 5.46
N ALA A 27 -1.63 -5.91 6.09
CA ALA A 27 -2.00 -4.55 5.75
C ALA A 27 -1.70 -4.22 4.28
N GLY A 28 -0.52 -4.61 3.78
CA GLY A 28 -0.15 -4.43 2.39
C GLY A 28 -1.08 -5.18 1.43
N LEU A 29 -1.41 -6.43 1.73
CA LEU A 29 -2.36 -7.21 0.92
C LEU A 29 -3.76 -6.59 0.91
N ILE A 30 -4.23 -6.05 2.05
CA ILE A 30 -5.50 -5.31 2.14
C ILE A 30 -5.46 -4.08 1.23
N GLY A 31 -4.40 -3.28 1.28
CA GLY A 31 -4.24 -2.10 0.44
C GLY A 31 -4.22 -2.45 -1.05
N ALA A 32 -3.40 -3.43 -1.43
CA ALA A 32 -3.30 -3.90 -2.82
C ALA A 32 -4.64 -4.43 -3.35
N ALA A 33 -5.33 -5.26 -2.57
CA ALA A 33 -6.63 -5.82 -2.94
C ALA A 33 -7.69 -4.72 -3.08
N THR A 34 -7.70 -3.72 -2.20
CA THR A 34 -8.64 -2.59 -2.26
C THR A 34 -8.52 -1.84 -3.59
N ILE A 35 -7.31 -1.50 -4.01
CA ILE A 35 -7.08 -0.84 -5.30
C ILE A 35 -7.45 -1.75 -6.46
N ALA A 36 -7.04 -3.02 -6.42
CA ALA A 36 -7.35 -3.97 -7.49
C ALA A 36 -8.87 -4.14 -7.68
N VAL A 37 -9.63 -4.28 -6.58
CA VAL A 37 -11.09 -4.39 -6.63
C VAL A 37 -11.72 -3.11 -7.14
N TRP A 38 -11.26 -1.94 -6.69
CA TRP A 38 -11.77 -0.65 -7.16
C TRP A 38 -11.64 -0.50 -8.67
N PHE A 39 -10.46 -0.73 -9.23
CA PHE A 39 -10.26 -0.63 -10.67
C PHE A 39 -10.95 -1.75 -11.44
N LEU A 40 -11.03 -2.96 -10.89
CA LEU A 40 -11.81 -4.03 -11.51
C LEU A 40 -13.30 -3.64 -11.66
N ILE A 41 -13.88 -2.97 -10.66
CA ILE A 41 -15.25 -2.47 -10.72
C ILE A 41 -15.37 -1.40 -11.84
N LEU A 42 -14.51 -0.39 -11.85
CA LEU A 42 -14.55 0.68 -12.83
C LEU A 42 -14.32 0.17 -14.27
N ASP A 43 -13.35 -0.72 -14.46
CA ASP A 43 -13.06 -1.34 -15.74
C ASP A 43 -14.23 -2.18 -16.23
N SER A 44 -14.89 -2.94 -15.33
CA SER A 44 -16.06 -3.76 -15.65
C SER A 44 -17.27 -2.90 -16.04
N LEU A 45 -17.51 -1.81 -15.30
CA LEU A 45 -18.57 -0.85 -15.63
C LEU A 45 -18.32 -0.16 -16.98
N SER A 46 -17.06 0.01 -17.36
CA SER A 46 -16.65 0.56 -18.67
C SER A 46 -16.66 -0.49 -19.80
N GLY A 47 -17.07 -1.73 -19.52
CA GLY A 47 -17.09 -2.84 -20.49
C GLY A 47 -15.70 -3.36 -20.89
N ARG A 48 -14.65 -2.99 -20.17
CA ARG A 48 -13.26 -3.38 -20.45
C ARG A 48 -12.59 -3.93 -19.19
N PRO A 49 -13.00 -5.10 -18.67
CA PRO A 49 -12.43 -5.67 -17.47
C PRO A 49 -10.91 -5.85 -17.60
N LEU A 50 -10.17 -5.56 -16.53
CA LEU A 50 -8.69 -5.64 -16.46
C LEU A 50 -7.94 -4.64 -17.36
N HIS A 51 -8.62 -3.62 -17.89
CA HIS A 51 -7.97 -2.60 -18.73
C HIS A 51 -6.89 -1.82 -17.97
N THR A 52 -7.19 -1.36 -16.76
CA THR A 52 -6.25 -0.59 -15.93
C THR A 52 -4.95 -1.35 -15.65
N PRO A 53 -4.95 -2.58 -15.13
CA PRO A 53 -3.71 -3.30 -14.89
C PRO A 53 -2.98 -3.67 -16.19
N ALA A 54 -3.68 -3.88 -17.31
CA ALA A 54 -3.06 -4.10 -18.62
C ALA A 54 -2.31 -2.87 -19.12
N VAL A 55 -2.91 -1.68 -19.00
CA VAL A 55 -2.30 -0.39 -19.38
C VAL A 55 -1.06 -0.13 -18.53
N LEU A 56 -1.17 -0.30 -17.20
CA LEU A 56 -0.05 -0.07 -16.29
C LEU A 56 1.08 -1.09 -16.49
N GLY A 57 0.74 -2.35 -16.70
CA GLY A 57 1.72 -3.39 -17.03
C GLY A 57 2.44 -3.10 -18.35
N THR A 58 1.70 -2.72 -19.38
CA THR A 58 2.29 -2.34 -20.66
C THR A 58 3.20 -1.12 -20.54
N ALA A 59 2.76 -0.09 -19.84
CA ALA A 59 3.57 1.11 -19.60
C ALA A 59 4.86 0.82 -18.80
N LEU A 60 4.81 -0.12 -17.86
CA LEU A 60 5.93 -0.47 -17.00
C LEU A 60 6.94 -1.41 -17.68
N PHE A 61 6.46 -2.40 -18.44
CA PHE A 61 7.29 -3.50 -18.93
C PHE A 61 7.55 -3.47 -20.44
N ARG A 62 6.69 -2.81 -21.24
CA ARG A 62 6.87 -2.70 -22.69
C ARG A 62 7.33 -1.31 -23.06
N HIS A 63 8.63 -1.12 -23.18
CA HIS A 63 9.22 0.10 -23.70
C HIS A 63 8.83 0.28 -25.18
N GLY A 64 8.29 1.44 -25.54
CA GLY A 64 7.83 1.70 -26.92
C GLY A 64 6.42 1.18 -27.21
N ALA A 65 5.59 0.98 -26.18
CA ALA A 65 4.19 0.67 -26.37
C ALA A 65 3.48 1.73 -27.25
N PRO A 66 2.47 1.31 -28.06
CA PRO A 66 1.74 2.24 -28.90
C PRO A 66 1.06 3.32 -28.05
N THR A 67 1.16 4.55 -28.48
CA THR A 67 0.35 5.65 -27.98
C THR A 67 -0.83 5.85 -28.93
N PRO A 68 -2.05 6.00 -28.43
CA PRO A 68 -2.43 6.20 -27.04
C PRO A 68 -2.57 4.89 -26.24
N LEU A 69 -2.20 4.92 -24.96
CA LEU A 69 -2.35 3.79 -24.04
C LEU A 69 -3.82 3.35 -23.83
N THR A 70 -4.78 4.18 -24.24
CA THR A 70 -6.22 3.89 -24.22
C THR A 70 -6.63 2.72 -25.11
N ASP A 71 -5.81 2.39 -26.13
CA ASP A 71 -6.10 1.34 -27.10
C ASP A 71 -5.44 0.00 -26.77
N VAL A 72 -4.81 -0.09 -25.60
CA VAL A 72 -4.18 -1.32 -25.11
C VAL A 72 -5.26 -2.37 -24.84
N LEU A 73 -5.17 -3.50 -25.55
CA LEU A 73 -6.00 -4.66 -25.27
C LEU A 73 -5.52 -5.36 -23.99
N PRO A 74 -6.44 -5.94 -23.19
CA PRO A 74 -6.07 -6.71 -22.02
C PRO A 74 -5.17 -7.90 -22.39
N ASP A 75 -3.93 -7.85 -21.96
CA ASP A 75 -2.94 -8.92 -22.08
C ASP A 75 -2.74 -9.52 -20.67
N LEU A 76 -3.09 -10.78 -20.52
CA LEU A 76 -3.04 -11.46 -19.21
C LEU A 76 -1.61 -11.48 -18.64
N GLU A 77 -0.59 -11.57 -19.47
CA GLU A 77 0.80 -11.51 -19.05
C GLU A 77 1.10 -10.17 -18.36
N MET A 78 0.74 -9.06 -19.01
CA MET A 78 0.95 -7.72 -18.46
C MET A 78 0.14 -7.47 -17.19
N VAL A 79 -1.10 -7.98 -17.15
CA VAL A 79 -1.96 -7.92 -15.95
C VAL A 79 -1.32 -8.66 -14.78
N LEU A 80 -0.81 -9.86 -14.99
CA LEU A 80 -0.18 -10.67 -13.94
C LEU A 80 1.14 -10.05 -13.46
N MET A 81 1.98 -9.58 -14.39
CA MET A 81 3.24 -8.93 -14.05
C MET A 81 3.00 -7.65 -13.23
N PHE A 82 2.04 -6.82 -13.65
CA PHE A 82 1.67 -5.62 -12.90
C PHE A 82 1.10 -5.97 -11.53
N THR A 83 0.18 -6.93 -11.45
CA THR A 83 -0.44 -7.35 -10.19
C THR A 83 0.60 -7.84 -9.19
N TRP A 84 1.61 -8.58 -9.67
CA TRP A 84 2.71 -9.05 -8.84
C TRP A 84 3.54 -7.90 -8.27
N VAL A 85 3.98 -6.97 -9.13
CA VAL A 85 4.75 -5.80 -8.69
C VAL A 85 3.93 -4.91 -7.77
N HIS A 86 2.66 -4.66 -8.11
CA HIS A 86 1.73 -3.90 -7.28
C HIS A 86 1.59 -4.52 -5.87
N GLY A 87 1.39 -5.83 -5.80
CA GLY A 87 1.32 -6.56 -4.53
C GLY A 87 2.60 -6.42 -3.71
N LEU A 88 3.78 -6.58 -4.34
CA LEU A 88 5.08 -6.42 -3.66
C LEU A 88 5.29 -5.00 -3.12
N VAL A 89 4.94 -3.98 -3.89
CA VAL A 89 5.05 -2.57 -3.46
C VAL A 89 4.16 -2.34 -2.24
N PHE A 90 2.92 -2.80 -2.26
CA PHE A 90 2.01 -2.65 -1.12
C PHE A 90 2.45 -3.43 0.12
N VAL A 91 3.01 -4.63 -0.05
CA VAL A 91 3.61 -5.39 1.06
C VAL A 91 4.79 -4.64 1.67
N ALA A 92 5.63 -4.03 0.85
CA ALA A 92 6.73 -3.18 1.34
C ALA A 92 6.21 -1.96 2.10
N ILE A 93 5.19 -1.26 1.56
CA ILE A 93 4.53 -0.13 2.22
C ILE A 93 3.93 -0.56 3.56
N GLY A 94 3.17 -1.66 3.58
CA GLY A 94 2.57 -2.20 4.81
C GLY A 94 3.62 -2.54 5.87
N GLY A 95 4.74 -3.12 5.46
CA GLY A 95 5.88 -3.41 6.35
C GLY A 95 6.53 -2.15 6.93
N ILE A 96 6.67 -1.10 6.12
CA ILE A 96 7.18 0.21 6.57
C ILE A 96 6.21 0.82 7.57
N VAL A 97 4.91 0.86 7.24
CA VAL A 97 3.87 1.42 8.12
C VAL A 97 3.82 0.69 9.45
N ALA A 98 3.84 -0.66 9.46
CA ALA A 98 3.87 -1.45 10.69
C ALA A 98 5.07 -1.10 11.59
N ARG A 99 6.26 -0.91 11.00
CA ARG A 99 7.45 -0.48 11.75
C ARG A 99 7.34 0.94 12.30
N LEU A 100 6.79 1.86 11.52
CA LEU A 100 6.58 3.25 11.93
C LEU A 100 5.56 3.33 13.07
N LEU A 101 4.49 2.53 13.02
CA LEU A 101 3.52 2.44 14.11
C LEU A 101 4.16 1.90 15.39
N ALA A 102 4.95 0.83 15.29
CA ALA A 102 5.66 0.28 16.43
C ALA A 102 6.66 1.29 17.05
N LEU A 103 7.23 2.18 16.24
CA LEU A 103 8.07 3.28 16.70
C LEU A 103 7.25 4.37 17.39
N ALA A 104 6.10 4.74 16.81
CA ALA A 104 5.18 5.74 17.39
C ALA A 104 4.60 5.29 18.75
N GLU A 105 4.34 3.99 18.93
CA GLU A 105 3.92 3.44 20.22
C GLU A 105 4.98 3.62 21.31
N ARG A 106 6.26 3.58 20.94
CA ARG A 106 7.38 3.76 21.88
C ARG A 106 7.70 5.22 22.15
N GLN A 107 7.41 6.11 21.21
CA GLN A 107 7.73 7.53 21.26
C GLN A 107 6.55 8.35 20.74
N PRO A 108 5.59 8.73 21.59
CA PRO A 108 4.35 9.42 21.18
C PRO A 108 4.60 10.70 20.37
N ASN A 109 5.68 11.43 20.69
CA ASN A 109 6.06 12.66 19.99
C ASN A 109 6.46 12.43 18.51
N VAL A 110 6.83 11.21 18.14
CA VAL A 110 7.20 10.84 16.77
C VAL A 110 5.97 10.55 15.92
N GLY A 111 4.85 10.17 16.54
CA GLY A 111 3.62 9.82 15.83
C GLY A 111 3.06 10.95 14.96
N PHE A 112 3.09 12.17 15.46
CA PHE A 112 2.69 13.36 14.70
C PHE A 112 3.64 13.64 13.52
N GLY A 113 4.95 13.49 13.74
CA GLY A 113 5.95 13.64 12.68
C GLY A 113 5.77 12.63 11.54
N ILE A 114 5.42 11.37 11.88
CA ILE A 114 5.13 10.31 10.91
C ILE A 114 3.89 10.65 10.09
N LEU A 115 2.82 11.14 10.74
CA LEU A 115 1.61 11.57 10.06
C LEU A 115 1.89 12.72 9.08
N MET A 116 2.67 13.73 9.50
CA MET A 116 3.08 14.84 8.65
C MET A 116 3.94 14.37 7.47
N LEU A 117 4.88 13.46 7.71
CA LEU A 117 5.69 12.87 6.66
C LEU A 117 4.83 12.11 5.62
N PHE A 118 3.84 11.36 6.07
CA PHE A 118 2.91 10.66 5.19
C PHE A 118 2.13 11.66 4.30
N VAL A 119 1.55 12.70 4.88
CA VAL A 119 0.86 13.76 4.13
C VAL A 119 1.78 14.43 3.12
N PHE A 120 3.02 14.70 3.50
CA PHE A 120 4.01 15.32 2.63
C PHE A 120 4.41 14.42 1.46
N PHE A 121 4.56 13.12 1.71
CA PHE A 121 4.85 12.13 0.66
C PHE A 121 3.68 11.96 -0.30
N GLU A 122 2.45 11.89 0.20
CA GLU A 122 1.24 11.77 -0.63
C GLU A 122 1.10 12.99 -1.54
N PHE A 123 1.27 14.19 -0.98
CA PHE A 123 1.23 15.42 -1.77
C PHE A 123 2.37 15.49 -2.80
N GLY A 124 3.59 15.14 -2.39
CA GLY A 124 4.76 15.07 -3.28
C GLY A 124 4.59 14.05 -4.40
N PHE A 125 4.01 12.89 -4.10
CA PHE A 125 3.70 11.87 -5.09
C PHE A 125 2.70 12.36 -6.13
N VAL A 126 1.60 12.98 -5.71
CA VAL A 126 0.58 13.53 -6.62
C VAL A 126 1.18 14.60 -7.52
N VAL A 127 1.97 15.52 -6.97
CA VAL A 127 2.66 16.58 -7.75
C VAL A 127 3.64 15.95 -8.74
N THR A 128 4.47 15.01 -8.30
CA THR A 128 5.44 14.33 -9.19
C THR A 128 4.73 13.54 -10.28
N ALA A 129 3.66 12.84 -9.96
CA ALA A 129 2.86 12.10 -10.92
C ALA A 129 2.22 13.02 -11.98
N MET A 130 1.76 14.22 -11.59
CA MET A 130 1.23 15.21 -12.53
C MET A 130 2.28 15.66 -13.57
N PHE A 131 3.55 15.79 -13.16
CA PHE A 131 4.61 16.23 -14.06
C PHE A 131 5.19 15.13 -14.94
N PHE A 132 5.35 13.92 -14.42
CA PHE A 132 6.10 12.84 -15.08
C PHE A 132 5.22 11.73 -15.67
N ALA A 133 3.99 11.58 -15.19
CA ALA A 133 3.09 10.50 -15.61
C ALA A 133 1.85 11.03 -16.37
N GLU A 134 1.92 12.21 -16.96
CA GLU A 134 0.80 12.84 -17.68
C GLU A 134 0.10 11.90 -18.70
N PRO A 135 0.81 11.11 -19.52
CA PRO A 135 0.16 10.18 -20.45
C PRO A 135 -0.62 9.07 -19.72
N ILE A 136 -0.10 8.57 -18.60
CA ILE A 136 -0.70 7.53 -17.79
C ILE A 136 -1.91 8.08 -17.03
N LEU A 137 -1.79 9.27 -16.46
CA LEU A 137 -2.87 9.92 -15.72
C LEU A 137 -4.04 10.31 -16.62
N ARG A 138 -3.77 10.70 -17.87
CA ARG A 138 -4.81 10.94 -18.88
C ARG A 138 -5.55 9.65 -19.25
N ALA A 139 -4.84 8.52 -19.33
CA ALA A 139 -5.43 7.22 -19.64
C ALA A 139 -6.26 6.66 -18.47
N LEU A 140 -5.91 6.97 -17.22
CA LEU A 140 -6.49 6.39 -16.01
C LEU A 140 -7.53 7.25 -15.30
N ALA A 141 -7.90 8.43 -15.78
CA ALA A 141 -8.76 9.37 -15.05
C ALA A 141 -8.26 9.60 -13.61
N TRP A 142 -7.38 10.56 -13.42
CA TRP A 142 -6.72 10.88 -12.13
C TRP A 142 -7.64 10.89 -10.88
N PRO A 143 -8.95 11.28 -10.96
CA PRO A 143 -9.83 11.22 -9.79
C PRO A 143 -10.07 9.78 -9.31
N ALA A 144 -10.10 8.80 -10.23
CA ALA A 144 -10.27 7.39 -9.86
C ALA A 144 -9.05 6.86 -9.10
N VAL A 145 -7.83 7.30 -9.47
CA VAL A 145 -6.59 6.96 -8.76
C VAL A 145 -6.58 7.55 -7.36
N LEU A 146 -6.99 8.82 -7.20
CA LEU A 146 -7.09 9.46 -5.89
C LEU A 146 -8.07 8.73 -4.97
N VAL A 147 -9.25 8.39 -5.46
CA VAL A 147 -10.24 7.63 -4.69
C VAL A 147 -9.69 6.25 -4.31
N ALA A 148 -9.02 5.54 -5.23
CA ALA A 148 -8.39 4.26 -4.95
C ALA A 148 -7.38 4.35 -3.79
N ASN A 149 -6.51 5.37 -3.82
CA ASN A 149 -5.50 5.60 -2.79
C ASN A 149 -6.13 5.92 -1.43
N LEU A 150 -7.17 6.76 -1.41
CA LEU A 150 -7.91 7.06 -0.17
C LEU A 150 -8.59 5.82 0.41
N LEU A 151 -9.20 4.99 -0.43
CA LEU A 151 -9.82 3.73 0.00
C LEU A 151 -8.78 2.76 0.55
N ALA A 152 -7.63 2.62 -0.12
CA ALA A 152 -6.54 1.77 0.36
C ALA A 152 -5.98 2.29 1.70
N ALA A 153 -5.74 3.60 1.82
CA ALA A 153 -5.28 4.22 3.06
C ALA A 153 -6.29 4.02 4.20
N ALA A 154 -7.60 4.18 3.93
CA ALA A 154 -8.66 3.95 4.91
C ALA A 154 -8.74 2.48 5.33
N ALA A 155 -8.63 1.54 4.39
CA ALA A 155 -8.67 0.11 4.68
C ALA A 155 -7.44 -0.34 5.51
N MET A 156 -6.24 0.08 5.12
CA MET A 156 -5.01 -0.19 5.86
C MET A 156 -5.03 0.47 7.24
N GLY A 157 -5.43 1.75 7.29
CA GLY A 157 -5.54 2.51 8.55
C GLY A 157 -6.56 1.88 9.50
N GLY A 158 -7.72 1.46 8.98
CA GLY A 158 -8.74 0.73 9.75
C GLY A 158 -8.21 -0.59 10.32
N TYR A 159 -7.46 -1.36 9.52
CA TYR A 159 -6.81 -2.58 9.99
C TYR A 159 -5.85 -2.30 11.15
N PHE A 160 -4.96 -1.32 11.01
CA PHE A 160 -4.02 -0.95 12.06
C PHE A 160 -4.72 -0.39 13.30
N TRP A 161 -5.77 0.41 13.13
CA TRP A 161 -6.57 0.92 14.25
C TRP A 161 -7.18 -0.21 15.09
N LEU A 162 -7.70 -1.25 14.45
CA LEU A 162 -8.25 -2.42 15.14
C LEU A 162 -7.18 -3.22 15.88
N ARG A 163 -5.94 -3.22 15.37
CA ARG A 163 -4.82 -3.97 15.96
C ARG A 163 -4.09 -3.19 17.07
N HIS A 164 -4.12 -1.88 17.02
CA HIS A 164 -3.39 -0.98 17.92
C HIS A 164 -4.34 0.03 18.61
N PRO A 165 -5.28 -0.44 19.48
CA PRO A 165 -6.27 0.43 20.11
C PRO A 165 -5.68 1.47 21.07
N ASN A 166 -4.42 1.30 21.48
CA ASN A 166 -3.73 2.17 22.43
C ASN A 166 -2.91 3.28 21.75
N LEU A 167 -2.93 3.39 20.42
CA LEU A 167 -2.27 4.49 19.73
C LEU A 167 -2.90 5.83 20.12
N ARG A 168 -2.18 6.61 20.90
CA ARG A 168 -2.52 8.00 21.22
C ARG A 168 -1.66 8.91 20.34
N VAL A 169 -2.25 9.54 19.37
CA VAL A 169 -1.61 10.65 18.63
C VAL A 169 -1.85 11.90 19.47
N GLN A 170 -0.81 12.35 20.18
CA GLN A 170 -0.82 13.63 20.86
C GLN A 170 -0.09 14.65 19.98
N PRO A 171 -0.71 15.81 19.71
CA PRO A 171 -0.08 16.91 18.99
C PRO A 171 1.04 17.54 19.77
#